data_690e112523f42d017272b8ceb8b1bf8d
#
_entry.id   690e112523f42d017272b8ceb8b1bf8d
#
_cell.length_a   1.000
_cell.length_b   1.000
_cell.length_c   1.000
_cell.angle_alpha   90.00
_cell.angle_beta   90.00
_cell.angle_gamma   90.00
#
_symmetry.space_group_name_H-M   'P 1'
#
loop_
_entity.id
_entity.type
_entity.pdbx_description
1 polymer ?
#
loop_
_entity_poly.entity_id
_entity_poly.type
_entity_poly.pdbx_seq_one_letter_code
_entity_poly.pdbx_strand_id
1 'polypeptide(L)'
;MTTIVGLTGGIASGKTTIVKLLKKNKLAVHDSDLVVGGIYLRPKAKFITHLKKINLGKSLQGKNIDKKIIREEIFNNIKKRKLLESYIHAEVKKDRNNFLKKHKQKKTKIIFLDIPLLFENKLEKICDSTILFYAPLKIRKKRAIRRRGMQKKTLEKIIKNQLSDKIKKKKADFVVNTSINKSRCFNEVLKIIESIKNK
;
A
#
# COMPACT_ATOMS: atom_id res chain seq x y z
N MET A 1 6.72 -7.85 23.62
CA MET A 1 5.61 -8.03 22.64
C MET A 1 5.99 -7.38 21.32
N THR A 2 5.51 -7.83 20.17
CA THR A 2 5.79 -7.22 18.85
C THR A 2 4.65 -6.27 18.49
N THR A 3 4.92 -5.00 18.29
CA THR A 3 3.90 -4.01 17.92
C THR A 3 3.79 -3.88 16.40
N ILE A 4 2.59 -3.93 15.87
CA ILE A 4 2.30 -3.83 14.44
C ILE A 4 1.75 -2.43 14.15
N VAL A 5 2.45 -1.67 13.30
CA VAL A 5 2.09 -0.30 12.93
C VAL A 5 1.67 -0.23 11.47
N GLY A 6 0.42 0.16 11.22
CA GLY A 6 -0.12 0.38 9.90
C GLY A 6 0.28 1.75 9.34
N LEU A 7 0.88 1.77 8.14
CA LEU A 7 1.24 3.00 7.43
C LEU A 7 0.28 3.23 6.27
N THR A 8 -0.36 4.39 6.24
CA THR A 8 -1.31 4.73 5.17
C THR A 8 -1.21 6.20 4.75
N GLY A 9 -1.91 6.57 3.68
CA GLY A 9 -1.96 7.94 3.20
C GLY A 9 -2.60 8.04 1.83
N GLY A 10 -3.19 9.19 1.53
CA GLY A 10 -3.79 9.45 0.23
C GLY A 10 -2.75 9.46 -0.91
N ILE A 11 -3.22 9.40 -2.15
CA ILE A 11 -2.33 9.48 -3.32
C ILE A 11 -1.40 10.69 -3.20
N ALA A 12 -0.11 10.48 -3.48
CA ALA A 12 0.94 11.50 -3.43
C ALA A 12 1.12 12.19 -2.06
N SER A 13 0.69 11.57 -0.97
CA SER A 13 0.88 12.07 0.40
C SER A 13 2.35 12.07 0.88
N GLY A 14 3.30 11.52 0.12
CA GLY A 14 4.70 11.42 0.57
C GLY A 14 5.04 10.14 1.36
N LYS A 15 4.06 9.26 1.63
CA LYS A 15 4.23 8.00 2.34
C LYS A 15 5.45 7.19 1.84
N THR A 16 5.55 6.97 0.52
CA THR A 16 6.63 6.18 -0.09
C THR A 16 8.03 6.71 0.25
N THR A 17 8.19 8.02 0.37
CA THR A 17 9.47 8.64 0.75
C THR A 17 9.87 8.26 2.16
N ILE A 18 8.93 8.30 3.10
CA ILE A 18 9.16 7.93 4.50
C ILE A 18 9.37 6.41 4.63
N VAL A 19 8.56 5.61 3.94
CA VAL A 19 8.73 4.15 3.91
C VAL A 19 10.13 3.75 3.42
N LYS A 20 10.65 4.42 2.39
CA LYS A 20 12.04 4.19 1.95
C LYS A 20 13.07 4.53 3.03
N LEU A 21 12.85 5.57 3.82
CA LEU A 21 13.73 5.93 4.93
C LEU A 21 13.65 4.89 6.06
N LEU A 22 12.47 4.41 6.41
CA LEU A 22 12.32 3.32 7.39
C LEU A 22 13.10 2.07 6.96
N LYS A 23 12.96 1.65 5.69
CA LYS A 23 13.72 0.53 5.12
C LYS A 23 15.23 0.78 5.13
N LYS A 24 15.69 2.00 4.79
CA LYS A 24 17.10 2.39 4.83
C LYS A 24 17.68 2.27 6.26
N ASN A 25 16.85 2.56 7.26
CA ASN A 25 17.21 2.41 8.68
C ASN A 25 16.97 0.98 9.21
N LYS A 26 16.90 -0.03 8.34
CA LYS A 26 16.78 -1.45 8.66
C LYS A 26 15.54 -1.82 9.49
N LEU A 27 14.50 -0.97 9.48
CA LEU A 27 13.25 -1.27 10.15
C LEU A 27 12.43 -2.27 9.33
N ALA A 28 11.70 -3.16 10.01
CA ALA A 28 10.91 -4.21 9.38
C ALA A 28 9.65 -3.62 8.74
N VAL A 29 9.62 -3.51 7.41
CA VAL A 29 8.49 -2.95 6.65
C VAL A 29 8.00 -3.95 5.61
N HIS A 30 6.75 -4.39 5.74
CA HIS A 30 6.02 -5.11 4.70
C HIS A 30 5.38 -4.09 3.74
N ASP A 31 5.65 -4.22 2.45
CA ASP A 31 5.18 -3.30 1.41
C ASP A 31 4.19 -4.03 0.50
N SER A 32 2.90 -3.77 0.68
CA SER A 32 1.83 -4.44 -0.06
C SER A 32 1.89 -4.17 -1.56
N ASP A 33 2.26 -2.95 -1.98
CA ASP A 33 2.39 -2.59 -3.40
C ASP A 33 3.55 -3.34 -4.07
N LEU A 34 4.65 -3.53 -3.33
CA LEU A 34 5.79 -4.31 -3.82
C LEU A 34 5.41 -5.78 -4.02
N VAL A 35 4.63 -6.36 -3.10
CA VAL A 35 4.12 -7.73 -3.23
C VAL A 35 3.23 -7.86 -4.46
N VAL A 36 2.29 -6.94 -4.66
CA VAL A 36 1.45 -6.90 -5.87
C VAL A 36 2.32 -6.79 -7.13
N GLY A 37 3.31 -5.90 -7.12
CA GLY A 37 4.26 -5.78 -8.23
C GLY A 37 4.97 -7.09 -8.55
N GLY A 38 5.39 -7.82 -7.51
CA GLY A 38 6.06 -9.12 -7.60
C GLY A 38 5.19 -10.22 -8.23
N ILE A 39 3.88 -10.25 -7.90
CA ILE A 39 2.93 -11.21 -8.48
C ILE A 39 2.88 -11.10 -10.01
N TYR A 40 2.92 -9.88 -10.53
CA TYR A 40 2.91 -9.64 -11.98
C TYR A 40 4.28 -9.82 -12.64
N LEU A 41 5.36 -9.47 -11.94
CA LEU A 41 6.71 -9.50 -12.50
C LEU A 41 7.25 -10.92 -12.60
N ARG A 42 6.90 -11.76 -11.61
CA ARG A 42 7.32 -13.16 -11.51
C ARG A 42 6.10 -14.03 -11.23
N PRO A 43 5.21 -14.22 -12.22
CA PRO A 43 3.96 -14.92 -12.02
C PRO A 43 4.20 -16.40 -11.71
N LYS A 44 3.62 -16.87 -10.61
CA LYS A 44 3.61 -18.29 -10.26
C LYS A 44 2.59 -19.03 -11.13
N ALA A 45 2.78 -20.34 -11.33
CA ALA A 45 1.87 -21.19 -12.11
C ALA A 45 0.39 -21.01 -11.69
N LYS A 46 0.11 -20.96 -10.38
CA LYS A 46 -1.26 -20.72 -9.84
C LYS A 46 -1.87 -19.41 -10.33
N PHE A 47 -1.08 -18.33 -10.46
CA PHE A 47 -1.59 -17.06 -10.95
C PHE A 47 -1.87 -17.12 -12.46
N ILE A 48 -0.99 -17.78 -13.22
CA ILE A 48 -1.20 -18.00 -14.66
C ILE A 48 -2.49 -18.80 -14.90
N THR A 49 -2.68 -19.91 -14.15
CA THR A 49 -3.91 -20.71 -14.21
C THR A 49 -5.14 -19.88 -13.85
N HIS A 50 -5.04 -19.05 -12.80
CA HIS A 50 -6.14 -18.17 -12.40
C HIS A 50 -6.51 -17.16 -13.50
N LEU A 51 -5.52 -16.52 -14.15
CA LEU A 51 -5.77 -15.59 -15.27
C LEU A 51 -6.47 -16.29 -16.44
N LYS A 52 -6.10 -17.51 -16.79
CA LYS A 52 -6.79 -18.32 -17.81
C LYS A 52 -8.25 -18.58 -17.39
N LYS A 53 -8.47 -19.04 -16.15
CA LYS A 53 -9.81 -19.35 -15.62
C LYS A 53 -10.77 -18.18 -15.64
N ILE A 54 -10.29 -16.95 -15.45
CA ILE A 54 -11.14 -15.73 -15.47
C ILE A 54 -11.13 -15.03 -16.83
N ASN A 55 -10.74 -15.76 -17.90
CA ASN A 55 -10.68 -15.24 -19.28
C ASN A 55 -9.78 -13.99 -19.44
N LEU A 56 -8.64 -13.99 -18.75
CA LEU A 56 -7.56 -13.02 -18.92
C LEU A 56 -6.30 -13.65 -19.54
N GLY A 57 -6.41 -14.84 -20.11
CA GLY A 57 -5.30 -15.56 -20.72
C GLY A 57 -4.60 -14.80 -21.86
N LYS A 58 -5.34 -13.94 -22.59
CA LYS A 58 -4.77 -13.06 -23.64
C LYS A 58 -3.70 -12.09 -23.12
N SER A 59 -3.65 -11.82 -21.82
CA SER A 59 -2.61 -11.00 -21.21
C SER A 59 -1.27 -11.72 -21.04
N LEU A 60 -1.22 -13.03 -21.26
CA LEU A 60 -0.02 -13.84 -21.09
C LEU A 60 0.83 -13.77 -22.35
N GLN A 61 2.05 -13.24 -22.23
CA GLN A 61 3.05 -13.15 -23.31
C GLN A 61 4.28 -13.96 -22.89
N GLY A 62 4.26 -15.26 -23.17
CA GLY A 62 5.28 -16.20 -22.67
C GLY A 62 5.34 -16.20 -21.15
N LYS A 63 6.49 -15.80 -20.59
CA LYS A 63 6.68 -15.67 -19.13
C LYS A 63 6.20 -14.32 -18.55
N ASN A 64 5.80 -13.38 -19.40
CA ASN A 64 5.42 -12.02 -19.00
C ASN A 64 3.90 -11.84 -18.99
N ILE A 65 3.45 -10.84 -18.24
CA ILE A 65 2.03 -10.44 -18.18
C ILE A 65 1.89 -9.01 -18.71
N ASP A 66 1.09 -8.83 -19.75
CA ASP A 66 0.72 -7.51 -20.25
C ASP A 66 -0.36 -6.90 -19.36
N LYS A 67 0.08 -5.96 -18.50
CA LYS A 67 -0.82 -5.25 -17.59
C LYS A 67 -1.78 -4.30 -18.32
N LYS A 68 -1.48 -3.91 -19.57
CA LYS A 68 -2.36 -3.04 -20.36
C LYS A 68 -3.60 -3.82 -20.77
N ILE A 69 -3.43 -5.03 -21.30
CA ILE A 69 -4.53 -5.93 -21.66
C ILE A 69 -5.38 -6.24 -20.42
N ILE A 70 -4.75 -6.59 -19.27
CA ILE A 70 -5.51 -6.81 -18.03
C ILE A 70 -6.35 -5.59 -17.68
N ARG A 71 -5.76 -4.39 -17.71
CA ARG A 71 -6.45 -3.15 -17.35
C ARG A 71 -7.66 -2.88 -18.26
N GLU A 72 -7.51 -3.08 -19.54
CA GLU A 72 -8.57 -2.92 -20.53
C GLU A 72 -9.72 -3.92 -20.29
N GLU A 73 -9.38 -5.19 -20.10
CA GLU A 73 -10.35 -6.27 -19.85
C GLU A 73 -11.14 -6.09 -18.54
N ILE A 74 -10.50 -5.66 -17.45
CA ILE A 74 -11.19 -5.47 -16.17
C ILE A 74 -11.89 -4.11 -16.05
N PHE A 75 -11.58 -3.15 -16.93
CA PHE A 75 -12.20 -1.83 -16.91
C PHE A 75 -13.71 -1.91 -17.13
N ASN A 76 -14.13 -2.71 -18.10
CA ASN A 76 -15.53 -2.89 -18.49
C ASN A 76 -16.18 -4.15 -17.88
N ASN A 77 -15.44 -4.93 -17.10
CA ASN A 77 -15.95 -6.18 -16.54
C ASN A 77 -15.71 -6.27 -15.03
N ILE A 78 -16.74 -5.85 -14.28
CA ILE A 78 -16.71 -5.83 -12.80
C ILE A 78 -16.49 -7.24 -12.22
N LYS A 79 -17.04 -8.30 -12.85
CA LYS A 79 -16.89 -9.69 -12.39
C LYS A 79 -15.44 -10.15 -12.51
N LYS A 80 -14.81 -9.98 -13.67
CA LYS A 80 -13.38 -10.27 -13.88
C LYS A 80 -12.50 -9.48 -12.90
N ARG A 81 -12.80 -8.18 -12.72
CA ARG A 81 -12.07 -7.32 -11.79
C ARG A 81 -12.13 -7.87 -10.36
N LYS A 82 -13.32 -8.19 -9.84
CA LYS A 82 -13.49 -8.74 -8.50
C LYS A 82 -12.75 -10.06 -8.31
N LEU A 83 -12.78 -10.96 -9.30
CA LEU A 83 -12.07 -12.24 -9.22
C LEU A 83 -10.55 -12.04 -9.19
N LEU A 84 -10.01 -11.14 -10.01
CA LEU A 84 -8.58 -10.80 -10.02
C LEU A 84 -8.15 -10.15 -8.69
N GLU A 85 -8.91 -9.16 -8.21
CA GLU A 85 -8.66 -8.48 -6.94
C GLU A 85 -8.68 -9.46 -5.76
N SER A 86 -9.66 -10.38 -5.72
CA SER A 86 -9.75 -11.40 -4.68
C SER A 86 -8.51 -12.29 -4.64
N TYR A 87 -8.02 -12.75 -5.80
CA TYR A 87 -6.78 -13.54 -5.85
C TYR A 87 -5.57 -12.75 -5.34
N ILE A 88 -5.40 -11.53 -5.82
CA ILE A 88 -4.27 -10.66 -5.42
C ILE A 88 -4.33 -10.38 -3.92
N HIS A 89 -5.50 -10.05 -3.38
CA HIS A 89 -5.68 -9.81 -1.95
C HIS A 89 -5.34 -11.04 -1.10
N ALA A 90 -5.71 -12.25 -1.55
CA ALA A 90 -5.36 -13.49 -0.87
C ALA A 90 -3.84 -13.72 -0.84
N GLU A 91 -3.15 -13.51 -1.96
CA GLU A 91 -1.69 -13.64 -2.02
C GLU A 91 -0.96 -12.59 -1.16
N VAL A 92 -1.41 -11.33 -1.19
CA VAL A 92 -0.86 -10.26 -0.33
C VAL A 92 -1.10 -10.56 1.14
N LYS A 93 -2.28 -11.06 1.52
CA LYS A 93 -2.60 -11.49 2.88
C LYS A 93 -1.68 -12.61 3.33
N LYS A 94 -1.45 -13.61 2.47
CA LYS A 94 -0.55 -14.74 2.76
C LYS A 94 0.90 -14.25 2.96
N ASP A 95 1.41 -13.40 2.08
CA ASP A 95 2.75 -12.84 2.17
C ASP A 95 2.93 -12.03 3.47
N ARG A 96 1.96 -11.13 3.76
CA ARG A 96 1.93 -10.36 5.01
C ARG A 96 1.95 -11.26 6.25
N ASN A 97 1.15 -12.30 6.28
CA ASN A 97 1.10 -13.22 7.43
C ASN A 97 2.43 -13.94 7.64
N ASN A 98 3.09 -14.37 6.55
CA ASN A 98 4.41 -14.97 6.59
C ASN A 98 5.46 -13.97 7.11
N PHE A 99 5.39 -12.73 6.64
CA PHE A 99 6.26 -11.65 7.12
C PHE A 99 6.08 -11.40 8.62
N LEU A 100 4.84 -11.29 9.09
CA LEU A 100 4.52 -11.11 10.50
C LEU A 100 5.03 -12.28 11.34
N LYS A 101 4.77 -13.53 10.93
CA LYS A 101 5.24 -14.75 11.62
C LYS A 101 6.75 -14.74 11.76
N LYS A 102 7.47 -14.50 10.66
CA LYS A 102 8.95 -14.42 10.63
C LYS A 102 9.49 -13.38 11.61
N HIS A 103 8.91 -12.18 11.64
CA HIS A 103 9.40 -11.10 12.49
C HIS A 103 8.99 -11.27 13.96
N LYS A 104 7.85 -11.89 14.25
CA LYS A 104 7.45 -12.28 15.61
C LYS A 104 8.42 -13.33 16.18
N GLN A 105 8.80 -14.35 15.39
CA GLN A 105 9.80 -15.35 15.79
C GLN A 105 11.17 -14.71 16.08
N LYS A 106 11.55 -13.66 15.34
CA LYS A 106 12.78 -12.88 15.57
C LYS A 106 12.67 -11.89 16.74
N LYS A 107 11.53 -11.86 17.45
CA LYS A 107 11.26 -10.92 18.55
C LYS A 107 11.44 -9.44 18.11
N THR A 108 11.13 -9.13 16.84
CA THR A 108 11.21 -7.76 16.31
C THR A 108 10.25 -6.87 17.10
N LYS A 109 10.76 -5.82 17.75
CA LYS A 109 9.94 -4.95 18.62
C LYS A 109 8.81 -4.24 17.87
N ILE A 110 9.09 -3.70 16.67
CA ILE A 110 8.10 -3.00 15.83
C ILE A 110 8.15 -3.52 14.41
N ILE A 111 6.97 -3.74 13.82
CA ILE A 111 6.77 -4.13 12.43
C ILE A 111 5.85 -3.11 11.77
N PHE A 112 6.24 -2.62 10.59
CA PHE A 112 5.42 -1.71 9.79
C PHE A 112 4.73 -2.44 8.65
N LEU A 113 3.43 -2.15 8.46
CA LEU A 113 2.65 -2.61 7.32
C LEU A 113 2.34 -1.41 6.42
N ASP A 114 2.99 -1.30 5.27
CA ASP A 114 2.69 -0.27 4.29
C ASP A 114 1.49 -0.69 3.44
N ILE A 115 0.31 -0.12 3.77
CA ILE A 115 -0.98 -0.44 3.16
C ILE A 115 -1.65 0.86 2.67
N PRO A 116 -1.64 1.16 1.36
CA PRO A 116 -2.19 2.42 0.83
C PRO A 116 -3.66 2.66 1.19
N LEU A 117 -4.49 1.61 1.10
CA LEU A 117 -5.93 1.65 1.36
C LEU A 117 -6.27 0.96 2.69
N LEU A 118 -5.55 1.30 3.77
CA LEU A 118 -5.68 0.67 5.08
C LEU A 118 -7.10 0.76 5.64
N PHE A 119 -7.63 1.97 5.71
CA PHE A 119 -8.95 2.25 6.28
C PHE A 119 -10.09 1.87 5.35
N GLU A 120 -9.92 2.02 4.04
CA GLU A 120 -10.87 1.60 3.01
C GLU A 120 -11.13 0.09 3.07
N ASN A 121 -10.10 -0.68 3.34
CA ASN A 121 -10.17 -2.15 3.43
C ASN A 121 -10.33 -2.66 4.87
N LYS A 122 -10.56 -1.77 5.86
CA LYS A 122 -10.71 -2.11 7.29
C LYS A 122 -9.54 -2.93 7.83
N LEU A 123 -8.33 -2.69 7.30
CA LEU A 123 -7.11 -3.40 7.70
C LEU A 123 -6.43 -2.76 8.92
N GLU A 124 -6.93 -1.63 9.43
CA GLU A 124 -6.52 -1.07 10.72
C GLU A 124 -6.72 -2.06 11.87
N LYS A 125 -7.69 -2.97 11.75
CA LYS A 125 -7.98 -4.00 12.77
C LYS A 125 -6.85 -5.01 13.03
N ILE A 126 -5.88 -5.12 12.12
CA ILE A 126 -4.71 -5.99 12.29
C ILE A 126 -3.48 -5.23 12.80
N CYS A 127 -3.63 -3.95 13.10
CA CYS A 127 -2.56 -3.07 13.57
C CYS A 127 -2.82 -2.66 15.02
N ASP A 128 -1.77 -2.60 15.82
CA ASP A 128 -1.82 -2.08 17.19
C ASP A 128 -1.84 -0.54 17.20
N SER A 129 -1.30 0.08 16.15
CA SER A 129 -1.32 1.53 15.91
C SER A 129 -1.27 1.84 14.42
N THR A 130 -1.72 3.05 14.06
CA THR A 130 -1.77 3.52 12.67
C THR A 130 -1.14 4.89 12.51
N ILE A 131 -0.35 5.08 11.45
CA ILE A 131 0.24 6.37 11.08
C ILE A 131 -0.31 6.79 9.72
N LEU A 132 -1.00 7.92 9.68
CA LEU A 132 -1.47 8.56 8.45
C LEU A 132 -0.44 9.59 7.96
N PHE A 133 0.12 9.37 6.78
CA PHE A 133 0.88 10.40 6.06
C PHE A 133 -0.07 11.33 5.32
N TYR A 134 -0.06 12.60 5.69
CA TYR A 134 -0.97 13.61 5.18
C TYR A 134 -0.22 14.75 4.51
N ALA A 135 -0.78 15.26 3.43
CA ALA A 135 -0.48 16.58 2.87
C ALA A 135 -1.77 17.18 2.31
N PRO A 136 -1.95 18.52 2.33
CA PRO A 136 -3.10 19.19 1.74
C PRO A 136 -3.35 18.74 0.30
N LEU A 137 -4.63 18.61 -0.08
CA LEU A 137 -5.02 18.08 -1.40
C LEU A 137 -4.39 18.85 -2.56
N LYS A 138 -4.27 20.18 -2.45
CA LYS A 138 -3.60 21.05 -3.44
C LYS A 138 -2.14 20.59 -3.70
N ILE A 139 -1.41 20.30 -2.63
CA ILE A 139 -0.01 19.82 -2.70
C ILE A 139 0.03 18.41 -3.30
N ARG A 140 -0.87 17.51 -2.88
CA ARG A 140 -0.93 16.14 -3.40
C ARG A 140 -1.27 16.11 -4.89
N LYS A 141 -2.22 16.94 -5.35
CA LYS A 141 -2.55 17.09 -6.79
C LYS A 141 -1.30 17.54 -7.58
N LYS A 142 -0.59 18.59 -7.12
CA LYS A 142 0.64 19.07 -7.76
C LYS A 142 1.72 17.98 -7.83
N ARG A 143 1.92 17.23 -6.75
CA ARG A 143 2.88 16.11 -6.70
C ARG A 143 2.48 14.95 -7.61
N ALA A 144 1.18 14.62 -7.67
CA ALA A 144 0.68 13.50 -8.47
C ALA A 144 0.81 13.77 -9.98
N ILE A 145 0.43 14.96 -10.45
CA ILE A 145 0.52 15.34 -11.88
C ILE A 145 1.97 15.33 -12.39
N ARG A 146 2.95 15.60 -11.54
CA ARG A 146 4.37 15.51 -11.91
C ARG A 146 4.87 14.08 -12.15
N ARG A 147 4.06 13.06 -11.78
CA ARG A 147 4.43 11.66 -12.04
C ARG A 147 4.19 11.32 -13.49
N ARG A 148 5.17 10.67 -14.14
CA ARG A 148 5.06 10.21 -15.53
C ARG A 148 3.79 9.38 -15.74
N GLY A 149 2.99 9.71 -16.74
CA GLY A 149 1.76 8.99 -17.10
C GLY A 149 0.53 9.31 -16.24
N MET A 150 0.60 10.24 -15.27
CA MET A 150 -0.56 10.62 -14.46
C MET A 150 -1.39 11.68 -15.18
N GLN A 151 -2.60 11.31 -15.59
CA GLN A 151 -3.58 12.23 -16.17
C GLN A 151 -4.53 12.77 -15.09
N LYS A 152 -5.05 14.01 -15.29
CA LYS A 152 -5.97 14.67 -14.36
C LYS A 152 -7.23 13.84 -14.08
N LYS A 153 -7.87 13.29 -15.13
CA LYS A 153 -9.06 12.41 -14.99
C LYS A 153 -8.78 11.17 -14.16
N THR A 154 -7.61 10.53 -14.35
CA THR A 154 -7.19 9.36 -13.56
C THR A 154 -6.98 9.73 -12.11
N LEU A 155 -6.31 10.86 -11.85
CA LEU A 155 -6.09 11.36 -10.49
C LEU A 155 -7.39 11.61 -9.74
N GLU A 156 -8.38 12.25 -10.40
CA GLU A 156 -9.69 12.52 -9.83
C GLU A 156 -10.44 11.24 -9.46
N LYS A 157 -10.42 10.23 -10.35
CA LYS A 157 -11.00 8.90 -10.07
C LYS A 157 -10.32 8.24 -8.85
N ILE A 158 -8.98 8.30 -8.74
CA ILE A 158 -8.26 7.75 -7.60
C ILE A 158 -8.66 8.47 -6.31
N ILE A 159 -8.74 9.80 -6.32
CA ILE A 159 -9.12 10.59 -5.15
C ILE A 159 -10.56 10.25 -4.73
N LYS A 160 -11.49 10.12 -5.68
CA LYS A 160 -12.90 9.78 -5.40
C LYS A 160 -13.05 8.40 -4.76
N ASN A 161 -12.17 7.46 -5.11
CA ASN A 161 -12.18 6.09 -4.57
C ASN A 161 -11.47 5.95 -3.20
N GLN A 162 -10.89 7.04 -2.68
CA GLN A 162 -10.26 7.05 -1.36
C GLN A 162 -11.18 7.72 -0.33
N LEU A 163 -11.13 7.26 0.91
CA LEU A 163 -11.76 7.97 2.02
C LEU A 163 -11.21 9.40 2.13
N SER A 164 -12.07 10.34 2.52
CA SER A 164 -11.67 11.73 2.71
C SER A 164 -10.58 11.87 3.79
N ASP A 165 -9.75 12.91 3.65
CA ASP A 165 -8.70 13.19 4.63
C ASP A 165 -9.27 13.42 6.03
N LYS A 166 -10.48 14.00 6.14
CA LYS A 166 -11.18 14.21 7.42
C LYS A 166 -11.47 12.87 8.12
N ILE A 167 -11.98 11.89 7.36
CA ILE A 167 -12.26 10.55 7.89
C ILE A 167 -10.97 9.83 8.28
N LYS A 168 -9.95 9.87 7.41
CA LYS A 168 -8.66 9.22 7.70
C LYS A 168 -7.98 9.79 8.93
N LYS A 169 -8.02 11.12 9.12
CA LYS A 169 -7.47 11.78 10.32
C LYS A 169 -8.17 11.34 11.59
N LYS A 170 -9.50 11.16 11.55
CA LYS A 170 -10.28 10.68 12.72
C LYS A 170 -9.97 9.22 13.08
N LYS A 171 -9.59 8.40 12.07
CA LYS A 171 -9.32 6.97 12.25
C LYS A 171 -7.88 6.66 12.64
N ALA A 172 -6.95 7.54 12.31
CA ALA A 172 -5.52 7.32 12.55
C ALA A 172 -5.14 7.71 13.97
N ASP A 173 -4.29 6.88 14.60
CA ASP A 173 -3.74 7.18 15.93
C ASP A 173 -2.70 8.31 15.86
N PHE A 174 -1.95 8.36 14.76
CA PHE A 174 -0.96 9.41 14.51
C PHE A 174 -1.10 9.98 13.10
N VAL A 175 -0.91 11.31 12.97
CA VAL A 175 -0.96 12.02 11.69
C VAL A 175 0.33 12.77 11.47
N VAL A 176 1.08 12.40 10.45
CA VAL A 176 2.34 13.06 10.07
C VAL A 176 2.13 13.95 8.86
N ASN A 177 2.41 15.24 9.00
CA ASN A 177 2.30 16.21 7.92
C ASN A 177 3.53 16.16 7.02
N THR A 178 3.36 15.70 5.79
CA THR A 178 4.44 15.57 4.80
C THR A 178 4.56 16.76 3.84
N SER A 179 3.85 17.85 4.10
CA SER A 179 4.01 19.09 3.32
C SER A 179 5.24 19.90 3.74
N ILE A 180 5.82 19.55 4.88
CA ILE A 180 7.04 20.15 5.43
C ILE A 180 8.31 19.46 4.91
N ASN A 181 9.46 19.89 5.40
CA ASN A 181 10.77 19.31 5.07
C ASN A 181 10.83 17.81 5.41
N LYS A 182 11.46 17.03 4.51
CA LYS A 182 11.57 15.56 4.60
C LYS A 182 12.24 15.10 5.89
N SER A 183 13.31 15.78 6.35
CA SER A 183 14.00 15.42 7.59
C SER A 183 13.12 15.66 8.81
N ARG A 184 12.39 16.77 8.87
CA ARG A 184 11.43 17.04 9.95
C ARG A 184 10.33 16.00 10.00
N CYS A 185 9.77 15.63 8.84
CA CYS A 185 8.78 14.53 8.77
C CYS A 185 9.34 13.21 9.31
N PHE A 186 10.58 12.87 8.94
CA PHE A 186 11.17 11.62 9.39
C PHE A 186 11.46 11.64 10.90
N ASN A 187 11.96 12.75 11.43
CA ASN A 187 12.17 12.91 12.87
C ASN A 187 10.86 12.81 13.67
N GLU A 188 9.75 13.35 13.13
CA GLU A 188 8.42 13.17 13.73
C GLU A 188 8.02 11.70 13.79
N VAL A 189 8.26 10.96 12.70
CA VAL A 189 8.01 9.50 12.67
C VAL A 189 8.88 8.76 13.68
N LEU A 190 10.16 9.13 13.84
CA LEU A 190 11.02 8.52 14.85
C LEU A 190 10.51 8.76 16.27
N LYS A 191 10.06 9.97 16.60
CA LYS A 191 9.42 10.28 17.90
C LYS A 191 8.17 9.44 18.14
N ILE A 192 7.32 9.26 17.12
CA ILE A 192 6.15 8.38 17.20
C ILE A 192 6.59 6.93 17.46
N ILE A 193 7.62 6.45 16.77
CA ILE A 193 8.16 5.10 16.99
C ILE A 193 8.64 4.92 18.43
N GLU A 194 9.33 5.89 18.98
CA GLU A 194 9.79 5.87 20.37
C GLU A 194 8.61 5.85 21.35
N SER A 195 7.58 6.69 21.13
CA SER A 195 6.39 6.68 21.97
C SER A 195 5.63 5.36 21.93
N ILE A 196 5.62 4.67 20.79
CA ILE A 196 5.00 3.34 20.62
C ILE A 196 5.82 2.26 21.36
N LYS A 197 7.14 2.39 21.40
CA LYS A 197 8.02 1.40 22.10
C LYS A 197 7.92 1.49 23.62
N ASN A 198 7.54 2.64 24.13
CA ASN A 198 7.48 2.94 25.57
C ASN A 198 6.07 2.72 26.17
N LYS A 199 5.12 2.27 25.36
CA LYS A 199 3.81 1.76 25.78
C LYS A 199 3.85 0.25 25.93
#